data_1e41b09567f8c98d0e73a1e44be705d5
#
_entry.id   1e41b09567f8c98d0e73a1e44be705d5
#
_cell.length_a   1.000
_cell.length_b   1.000
_cell.length_c   1.000
_cell.angle_alpha   90.00
_cell.angle_beta   90.00
_cell.angle_gamma   90.00
#
_symmetry.space_group_name_H-M   'P 1'
#
loop_
_entity.id
_entity.type
_entity.pdbx_description
1 polymer ?
#
loop_
_entity_poly.entity_id
_entity_poly.type
_entity_poly.pdbx_seq_one_letter_code
_entity_poly.pdbx_strand_id
1 'polypeptide(L)'
;MAERKAKKPVRVTATSVRRWGASRRDFCPSDAFLFGHREPGFTPDEKRVDDAVSAIAERRGVKPETLIVWKYWVDDLSLLDISLEAQCSVPDAMRLVDAETDAVIAEASHDPVS
;
A
#
# COMPACT_ATOMS: atom_id res chain seq x y z
N MET A 1 -3.31 34.12 -7.26
CA MET A 1 -3.26 33.71 -7.36
C MET A 1 -3.15 32.77 -7.66
N ALA A 2 -3.10 32.62 -8.05
CA ALA A 2 -3.14 31.66 -8.40
C ALA A 2 -2.42 30.79 -8.23
N GLU A 3 -1.86 30.74 -8.02
CA GLU A 3 -1.20 29.89 -7.85
C GLU A 3 -1.44 28.92 -7.23
N ARG A 4 -1.92 28.84 -6.77
CA ARG A 4 -2.09 28.00 -6.19
C ARG A 4 -2.61 27.04 -6.74
N LYS A 5 -3.10 27.02 -7.24
CA LYS A 5 -3.45 26.14 -7.85
C LYS A 5 -2.59 25.37 -8.47
N ALA A 6 -1.73 25.58 -8.61
CA ALA A 6 -0.72 24.85 -9.28
C ALA A 6 -0.43 23.51 -8.66
N LYS A 7 -0.96 23.23 -7.51
CA LYS A 7 -0.83 21.93 -6.92
C LYS A 7 -1.59 20.91 -7.72
N LYS A 8 -0.88 19.97 -8.32
CA LYS A 8 -1.53 18.88 -9.04
C LYS A 8 -2.12 17.88 -8.06
N PRO A 9 -3.29 17.31 -8.36
CA PRO A 9 -3.82 16.26 -7.52
C PRO A 9 -2.88 15.05 -7.52
N VAL A 10 -2.78 14.41 -6.36
CA VAL A 10 -1.96 13.22 -6.24
C VAL A 10 -2.68 12.07 -6.95
N ARG A 11 -1.98 11.43 -7.87
CA ARG A 11 -2.54 10.34 -8.64
C ARG A 11 -1.98 9.01 -8.15
N VAL A 12 -2.87 8.12 -7.75
CA VAL A 12 -2.49 6.80 -7.26
C VAL A 12 -2.77 5.77 -8.34
N THR A 13 -1.76 4.96 -8.65
CA THR A 13 -1.85 3.92 -9.66
C THR A 13 -1.25 2.63 -9.09
N ALA A 14 -1.30 1.56 -9.88
CA ALA A 14 -0.65 0.31 -9.48
C ALA A 14 0.85 0.52 -9.25
N THR A 15 1.47 1.43 -10.02
CA THR A 15 2.88 1.75 -9.81
C THR A 15 3.11 2.37 -8.43
N SER A 16 2.16 3.20 -7.95
CA SER A 16 2.23 3.77 -6.62
C SER A 16 2.22 2.68 -5.55
N VAL A 17 1.37 1.67 -5.72
CA VAL A 17 1.29 0.57 -4.78
C VAL A 17 2.60 -0.22 -4.76
N ARG A 18 3.18 -0.49 -5.94
CA ARG A 18 4.44 -1.20 -6.04
C ARG A 18 5.57 -0.43 -5.36
N ARG A 19 5.63 0.88 -5.58
CA ARG A 19 6.67 1.71 -4.96
C ARG A 19 6.48 1.81 -3.45
N TRP A 20 5.24 1.89 -3.01
CA TRP A 20 4.93 1.86 -1.58
C TRP A 20 5.46 0.58 -0.95
N GLY A 21 5.23 -0.57 -1.59
CA GLY A 21 5.71 -1.85 -1.09
C GLY A 21 7.23 -1.88 -0.97
N ALA A 22 7.93 -1.36 -2.00
CA ALA A 22 9.38 -1.30 -1.97
C ALA A 22 9.88 -0.38 -0.85
N SER A 23 9.24 0.77 -0.67
CA SER A 23 9.62 1.71 0.39
C SER A 23 9.46 1.09 1.77
N ARG A 24 8.36 0.37 1.98
CA ARG A 24 8.14 -0.33 3.24
C ARG A 24 9.17 -1.42 3.46
N ARG A 25 9.46 -2.21 2.42
CA ARG A 25 10.41 -3.31 2.51
C ARG A 25 11.81 -2.83 2.82
N ASP A 26 12.19 -1.72 2.20
CA ASP A 26 13.54 -1.18 2.36
C ASP A 26 13.71 -0.35 3.64
N PHE A 27 12.62 -0.06 4.33
CA PHE A 27 12.67 0.73 5.55
C PHE A 27 13.29 -0.10 6.68
N CYS A 28 14.31 0.47 7.33
CA CYS A 28 14.99 -0.16 8.46
C CYS A 28 14.65 0.61 9.73
N PRO A 29 13.81 0.03 10.62
CA PRO A 29 13.43 0.75 11.86
C PRO A 29 14.61 1.13 12.74
N SER A 30 15.69 0.33 12.75
CA SER A 30 16.86 0.64 13.54
C SER A 30 17.54 1.91 13.04
N ASP A 31 17.73 2.02 11.72
CA ASP A 31 18.32 3.22 11.13
C ASP A 31 17.40 4.41 11.31
N ALA A 32 16.11 4.20 11.13
CA ALA A 32 15.12 5.28 11.31
C ALA A 32 15.16 5.82 12.74
N PHE A 33 15.32 4.94 13.72
CA PHE A 33 15.40 5.36 15.11
C PHE A 33 16.64 6.24 15.33
N LEU A 34 17.78 5.83 14.78
CA LEU A 34 19.03 6.58 14.93
C LEU A 34 18.93 7.95 14.32
N PHE A 35 18.20 8.11 13.23
CA PHE A 35 18.07 9.37 12.52
C PHE A 35 16.76 10.10 12.80
N GLY A 36 15.97 9.61 13.75
CA GLY A 36 14.74 10.28 14.15
C GLY A 36 13.56 10.04 13.23
N HIS A 37 13.67 9.14 12.27
CA HIS A 37 12.58 8.81 11.36
C HIS A 37 11.78 7.64 11.89
N ARG A 38 10.47 7.75 11.87
CA ARG A 38 9.59 6.69 12.39
C ARG A 38 8.86 5.93 11.29
N GLU A 39 8.94 6.39 10.08
CA GLU A 39 8.30 5.74 8.94
C GLU A 39 9.12 6.02 7.69
N PRO A 40 8.92 5.22 6.63
CA PRO A 40 9.64 5.44 5.37
C PRO A 40 9.36 6.83 4.82
N GLY A 41 10.31 7.34 4.03
CA GLY A 41 10.12 8.61 3.36
C GLY A 41 9.27 8.44 2.12
N PHE A 42 7.97 8.36 2.31
CA PHE A 42 7.04 8.16 1.20
C PHE A 42 6.90 9.40 0.33
N THR A 43 6.75 9.19 -0.98
CA THR A 43 6.24 10.23 -1.86
C THR A 43 4.75 10.43 -1.55
N PRO A 44 4.13 11.55 -2.01
CA PRO A 44 2.72 11.80 -1.69
C PRO A 44 1.78 10.68 -2.12
N ASP A 45 2.00 10.06 -3.28
CA ASP A 45 1.16 8.96 -3.73
C ASP A 45 1.39 7.71 -2.88
N GLU A 46 2.63 7.43 -2.49
CA GLU A 46 2.94 6.30 -1.61
C GLU A 46 2.31 6.49 -0.23
N LYS A 47 2.32 7.72 0.27
CA LYS A 47 1.69 8.02 1.56
C LYS A 47 0.19 7.76 1.51
N ARG A 48 -0.45 8.11 0.40
CA ARG A 48 -1.88 7.82 0.23
C ARG A 48 -2.15 6.32 0.21
N VAL A 49 -1.25 5.54 -0.41
CA VAL A 49 -1.37 4.08 -0.40
C VAL A 49 -1.23 3.57 1.04
N ASP A 50 -0.26 4.07 1.78
CA ASP A 50 -0.03 3.64 3.15
C ASP A 50 -1.27 3.91 4.02
N ASP A 51 -1.82 5.11 3.90
CA ASP A 51 -3.01 5.49 4.66
C ASP A 51 -4.21 4.62 4.25
N ALA A 52 -4.34 4.31 2.95
CA ALA A 52 -5.43 3.48 2.46
C ALA A 52 -5.34 2.05 2.99
N VAL A 53 -4.13 1.49 3.00
CA VAL A 53 -3.92 0.14 3.53
C VAL A 53 -4.30 0.10 5.02
N SER A 54 -3.88 1.10 5.77
CA SER A 54 -4.22 1.19 7.18
C SER A 54 -5.72 1.32 7.41
N ALA A 55 -6.39 2.14 6.59
CA ALA A 55 -7.84 2.34 6.70
C ALA A 55 -8.61 1.06 6.39
N ILE A 56 -8.18 0.32 5.37
CA ILE A 56 -8.83 -0.94 5.01
C ILE A 56 -8.64 -1.96 6.13
N ALA A 57 -7.44 -2.07 6.68
CA ALA A 57 -7.16 -2.98 7.77
C ALA A 57 -8.00 -2.65 9.00
N GLU A 58 -8.12 -1.37 9.31
CA GLU A 58 -8.90 -0.92 10.45
C GLU A 58 -10.38 -1.28 10.28
N ARG A 59 -10.93 -1.08 9.09
CA ARG A 59 -12.32 -1.44 8.81
C ARG A 59 -12.57 -2.94 8.94
N ARG A 60 -11.56 -3.74 8.61
CA ARG A 60 -11.66 -5.20 8.72
C ARG A 60 -11.31 -5.73 10.11
N GLY A 61 -10.81 -4.87 11.00
CA GLY A 61 -10.43 -5.27 12.33
C GLY A 61 -9.18 -6.15 12.35
N VAL A 62 -8.27 -5.95 11.41
CA VAL A 62 -7.04 -6.75 11.30
C VAL A 62 -5.84 -5.82 11.21
N LYS A 63 -4.65 -6.38 11.40
CA LYS A 63 -3.42 -5.62 11.23
C LYS A 63 -3.11 -5.46 9.75
N PRO A 64 -2.55 -4.32 9.33
CA PRO A 64 -2.21 -4.11 7.92
C PRO A 64 -1.32 -5.21 7.33
N GLU A 65 -0.43 -5.76 8.15
CA GLU A 65 0.50 -6.79 7.71
C GLU A 65 -0.19 -8.09 7.31
N THR A 66 -1.44 -8.28 7.69
CA THR A 66 -2.18 -9.49 7.32
C THR A 66 -2.90 -9.36 5.98
N LEU A 67 -2.93 -8.17 5.40
CA LEU A 67 -3.57 -7.97 4.11
C LEU A 67 -2.75 -8.58 2.99
N ILE A 68 -3.44 -9.06 1.95
CA ILE A 68 -2.78 -9.68 0.80
C ILE A 68 -1.88 -8.68 0.08
N VAL A 69 -2.31 -7.40 -0.02
CA VAL A 69 -1.47 -6.38 -0.64
C VAL A 69 -0.15 -6.21 0.11
N TRP A 70 -0.17 -6.32 1.43
CA TRP A 70 1.05 -6.25 2.21
C TRP A 70 1.95 -7.44 1.93
N LYS A 71 1.37 -8.64 1.95
CA LYS A 71 2.14 -9.87 1.72
C LYS A 71 2.79 -9.88 0.34
N TYR A 72 2.06 -9.43 -0.66
CA TYR A 72 2.56 -9.45 -2.03
C TYR A 72 3.55 -8.31 -2.31
N TRP A 73 3.20 -7.07 -1.92
CA TRP A 73 3.98 -5.91 -2.30
C TRP A 73 5.07 -5.55 -1.29
N VAL A 74 4.87 -5.81 0.00
CA VAL A 74 5.87 -5.50 1.03
C VAL A 74 6.72 -6.72 1.34
N ASP A 75 6.09 -7.84 1.66
CA ASP A 75 6.82 -9.07 2.02
C ASP A 75 7.36 -9.81 0.83
N ASP A 76 6.98 -9.42 -0.38
CA ASP A 76 7.47 -10.00 -1.64
C ASP A 76 7.17 -11.48 -1.75
N LEU A 77 6.04 -11.93 -1.21
CA LEU A 77 5.63 -13.31 -1.33
C LEU A 77 5.21 -13.60 -2.77
N SER A 78 5.55 -14.80 -3.25
CA SER A 78 5.16 -15.21 -4.58
C SER A 78 3.67 -15.53 -4.62
N LEU A 79 3.10 -15.55 -5.84
CA LEU A 79 1.71 -15.96 -5.99
C LEU A 79 1.49 -17.38 -5.51
N LEU A 80 2.49 -18.26 -5.65
CA LEU A 80 2.39 -19.60 -5.13
C LEU A 80 2.25 -19.59 -3.61
N ASP A 81 3.08 -18.79 -2.92
CA ASP A 81 3.00 -18.69 -1.46
C ASP A 81 1.63 -18.20 -1.03
N ILE A 82 1.12 -17.17 -1.72
CA ILE A 82 -0.20 -16.60 -1.39
C ILE A 82 -1.29 -17.65 -1.64
N SER A 83 -1.19 -18.40 -2.74
CA SER A 83 -2.18 -19.44 -3.04
C SER A 83 -2.21 -20.51 -1.96
N LEU A 84 -1.04 -20.88 -1.45
CA LEU A 84 -0.96 -21.88 -0.38
C LEU A 84 -1.58 -21.36 0.92
N GLU A 85 -1.29 -20.12 1.28
CA GLU A 85 -1.88 -19.52 2.49
C GLU A 85 -3.39 -19.37 2.37
N ALA A 86 -3.86 -18.94 1.21
CA ALA A 86 -5.30 -18.70 0.99
C ALA A 86 -6.04 -19.98 0.62
N GLN A 87 -5.31 -21.08 0.41
CA GLN A 87 -5.90 -22.37 0.04
C GLN A 87 -6.69 -22.26 -1.26
N CYS A 88 -6.07 -21.66 -2.26
CA CYS A 88 -6.70 -21.47 -3.58
C CYS A 88 -5.67 -21.71 -4.67
N SER A 89 -6.11 -21.66 -5.92
CA SER A 89 -5.21 -21.83 -7.07
C SER A 89 -4.37 -20.57 -7.27
N VAL A 90 -3.27 -20.70 -8.01
CA VAL A 90 -2.43 -19.55 -8.33
C VAL A 90 -3.20 -18.48 -9.11
N PRO A 91 -4.01 -18.82 -10.14
CA PRO A 91 -4.85 -17.81 -10.79
C PRO A 91 -5.79 -17.10 -9.83
N ASP A 92 -6.37 -17.83 -8.87
CA ASP A 92 -7.26 -17.21 -7.87
C ASP A 92 -6.45 -16.29 -6.94
N ALA A 93 -5.21 -16.69 -6.59
CA ALA A 93 -4.35 -15.84 -5.79
C ALA A 93 -4.07 -14.52 -6.52
N MET A 94 -3.85 -14.57 -7.83
CA MET A 94 -3.65 -13.38 -8.63
C MET A 94 -4.88 -12.47 -8.60
N ARG A 95 -6.07 -13.06 -8.69
CA ARG A 95 -7.31 -12.29 -8.60
C ARG A 95 -7.45 -11.62 -7.24
N LEU A 96 -7.07 -12.31 -6.16
CA LEU A 96 -7.12 -11.72 -4.82
C LEU A 96 -6.15 -10.54 -4.72
N VAL A 97 -4.94 -10.69 -5.23
CA VAL A 97 -3.96 -9.59 -5.23
C VAL A 97 -4.49 -8.41 -6.03
N ASP A 98 -5.01 -8.66 -7.23
CA ASP A 98 -5.53 -7.60 -8.09
C ASP A 98 -6.71 -6.90 -7.45
N ALA A 99 -7.66 -7.67 -6.89
CA ALA A 99 -8.86 -7.10 -6.27
C ALA A 99 -8.49 -6.23 -5.07
N GLU A 100 -7.57 -6.67 -4.23
CA GLU A 100 -7.19 -5.89 -3.06
C GLU A 100 -6.34 -4.68 -3.47
N THR A 101 -5.48 -4.84 -4.47
CA THR A 101 -4.71 -3.72 -5.01
C THR A 101 -5.66 -2.64 -5.56
N ASP A 102 -6.69 -3.06 -6.32
CA ASP A 102 -7.70 -2.12 -6.84
C ASP A 102 -8.45 -1.43 -5.71
N ALA A 103 -8.78 -2.18 -4.64
CA ALA A 103 -9.45 -1.59 -3.49
C ALA A 103 -8.57 -0.54 -2.81
N VAL A 104 -7.26 -0.80 -2.70
CA VAL A 104 -6.32 0.17 -2.13
C VAL A 104 -6.24 1.41 -3.00
N ILE A 105 -6.16 1.23 -4.32
CA ILE A 105 -6.11 2.37 -5.23
C ILE A 105 -7.37 3.21 -5.13
N ALA A 106 -8.55 2.56 -5.07
CA ALA A 106 -9.81 3.27 -4.93
C ALA A 106 -9.88 4.04 -3.62
N GLU A 107 -9.46 3.41 -2.53
CA GLU A 107 -9.43 4.07 -1.22
C GLU A 107 -8.47 5.25 -1.22
N ALA A 108 -7.27 5.05 -1.78
CA ALA A 108 -6.23 6.07 -1.81
C ALA A 108 -6.59 7.24 -2.72
N SER A 109 -7.42 6.99 -3.72
CA SER A 109 -7.84 8.02 -4.68
C SER A 109 -9.02 8.83 -4.16
N HIS A 110 -9.65 8.38 -3.08
CA HIS A 110 -10.80 9.09 -2.51
C HIS A 110 -10.33 10.40 -1.88
N ASP A 111 -11.04 11.48 -2.22
CA ASP A 111 -10.73 12.79 -1.66
C ASP A 111 -11.62 13.00 -0.43
N PRO A 112 -11.06 12.97 0.78
CA PRO A 112 -11.85 13.11 2.00
C PRO A 112 -12.42 14.51 2.19
N VAL A 113 -11.93 15.48 1.42
CA VAL A 113 -12.36 16.87 1.56
C VAL A 113 -13.56 17.18 0.69
N SER A 114 -13.76 16.41 -0.34
CA SER A 114 -14.83 16.69 -1.31
C SER A 114 -16.22 16.49 -0.77
#